data_38e0b1aa8e40b341151d646dcb7af03b
#
_entry.id   38e0b1aa8e40b341151d646dcb7af03b
#
_cell.length_a   1.000
_cell.length_b   1.000
_cell.length_c   1.000
_cell.angle_alpha   90.00
_cell.angle_beta   90.00
_cell.angle_gamma   90.00
#
_symmetry.space_group_name_H-M   'P 1'
#
loop_
_entity.id
_entity.type
_entity.pdbx_description
1 polymer ?
#
loop_
_entity_poly.entity_id
_entity_poly.type
_entity_poly.pdbx_seq_one_letter_code
_entity_poly.pdbx_strand_id
1 'polypeptide(L)'
;YDTASPNNQLLIDWVAKQYKKGSEIASMCAGSFMLASTGILAGKTCSTHWALSESFRELYPDVNLQTDQLITDENGIYTNGGAYSFLHLLMYLVDKFYDHSTAIHCAKYFQIDLDRNLQAEFSIFKGHKKHNDNAILMAQKYLEENYQNKISIEKLSSDLSIGRRNFDRRFIKAT
;
A
#
# COMPACT_ATOMS: atom_id res chain seq x y z
N TYR A 1 -1.17 4.52 14.22
CA TYR A 1 -1.56 5.92 14.05
C TYR A 1 -2.66 6.22 15.06
N ASP A 2 -2.36 7.05 16.04
CA ASP A 2 -3.34 7.44 17.04
C ASP A 2 -4.19 8.61 16.48
N THR A 3 -5.26 8.27 15.77
CA THR A 3 -6.26 9.25 15.31
C THR A 3 -7.15 9.75 16.45
N ALA A 4 -7.09 9.12 17.62
CA ALA A 4 -7.92 9.45 18.78
C ALA A 4 -7.34 10.60 19.63
N SER A 5 -6.10 11.04 19.36
CA SER A 5 -5.52 12.20 20.07
C SER A 5 -6.34 13.47 19.80
N PRO A 6 -6.67 14.26 20.82
CA PRO A 6 -7.42 15.53 20.67
C PRO A 6 -6.79 16.51 19.66
N ASN A 7 -5.46 16.54 19.57
CA ASN A 7 -4.76 17.38 18.60
C ASN A 7 -4.97 16.90 17.16
N ASN A 8 -5.05 15.58 16.95
CA ASN A 8 -5.34 15.02 15.65
C ASN A 8 -6.79 15.30 15.23
N GLN A 9 -7.74 15.27 16.16
CA GLN A 9 -9.14 15.57 15.87
C GLN A 9 -9.33 16.99 15.33
N LEU A 10 -8.67 17.98 15.91
CA LEU A 10 -8.71 19.37 15.42
C LEU A 10 -8.21 19.47 13.96
N LEU A 11 -7.15 18.74 13.62
CA LEU A 11 -6.61 18.72 12.27
C LEU A 11 -7.54 17.98 11.30
N ILE A 12 -8.10 16.84 11.71
CA ILE A 12 -9.09 16.08 10.94
C ILE A 12 -10.29 16.96 10.58
N ASP A 13 -10.85 17.64 11.57
CA ASP A 13 -11.99 18.55 11.39
C ASP A 13 -11.66 19.73 10.48
N TRP A 14 -10.44 20.26 10.62
CA TRP A 14 -9.96 21.35 9.76
C TRP A 14 -9.83 20.89 8.30
N VAL A 15 -9.22 19.73 8.04
CA VAL A 15 -9.08 19.16 6.69
C VAL A 15 -10.45 18.93 6.08
N ALA A 16 -11.37 18.30 6.80
CA ALA A 16 -12.75 18.08 6.34
C ALA A 16 -13.45 19.39 5.98
N LYS A 17 -13.26 20.42 6.79
CA LYS A 17 -13.81 21.77 6.55
C LYS A 17 -13.22 22.43 5.31
N GLN A 18 -11.89 22.30 5.07
CA GLN A 18 -11.26 22.88 3.88
C GLN A 18 -11.77 22.18 2.61
N TYR A 19 -11.86 20.85 2.60
CA TYR A 19 -12.42 20.11 1.48
C TYR A 19 -13.86 20.56 1.15
N LYS A 20 -14.73 20.69 2.16
CA LYS A 20 -16.10 21.20 1.99
C LYS A 20 -16.17 22.62 1.43
N LYS A 21 -15.12 23.42 1.61
CA LYS A 21 -15.00 24.77 1.05
C LYS A 21 -14.45 24.79 -0.38
N GLY A 22 -14.17 23.63 -0.96
CA GLY A 22 -13.65 23.48 -2.32
C GLY A 22 -12.12 23.43 -2.42
N SER A 23 -11.40 23.32 -1.29
CA SER A 23 -9.97 23.06 -1.35
C SER A 23 -9.70 21.62 -1.82
N GLU A 24 -8.73 21.46 -2.68
CA GLU A 24 -8.21 20.14 -3.03
C GLU A 24 -7.21 19.66 -1.97
N ILE A 25 -7.15 18.36 -1.75
CA ILE A 25 -6.35 17.76 -0.67
C ILE A 25 -5.36 16.76 -1.24
N ALA A 26 -4.09 16.94 -0.92
CA ALA A 26 -3.04 15.96 -1.22
C ALA A 26 -2.58 15.25 0.06
N SER A 27 -2.56 13.93 0.03
CA SER A 27 -2.13 13.08 1.15
C SER A 27 -0.97 12.20 0.75
N MET A 28 0.04 12.11 1.58
CA MET A 28 1.26 11.36 1.33
C MET A 28 1.40 10.19 2.30
N CYS A 29 1.73 9.01 1.78
CA CYS A 29 2.09 7.84 2.58
C CYS A 29 1.01 7.51 3.64
N ALA A 30 1.39 7.48 4.92
CA ALA A 30 0.48 7.22 6.03
C ALA A 30 -0.52 8.38 6.32
N GLY A 31 -0.38 9.53 5.67
CA GLY A 31 -1.33 10.63 5.76
C GLY A 31 -2.74 10.26 5.32
N SER A 32 -2.86 9.21 4.49
CA SER A 32 -4.14 8.63 4.07
C SER A 32 -5.03 8.19 5.25
N PHE A 33 -4.45 7.75 6.36
CA PHE A 33 -5.21 7.39 7.57
C PHE A 33 -5.92 8.61 8.17
N MET A 34 -5.21 9.74 8.26
CA MET A 34 -5.82 10.99 8.73
C MET A 34 -6.91 11.45 7.76
N LEU A 35 -6.65 11.33 6.46
CA LEU A 35 -7.63 11.69 5.43
C LEU A 35 -8.88 10.79 5.49
N ALA A 36 -8.70 9.48 5.67
CA ALA A 36 -9.81 8.54 5.84
C ALA A 36 -10.64 8.84 7.12
N SER A 37 -9.96 9.25 8.21
CA SER A 37 -10.63 9.64 9.46
C SER A 37 -11.55 10.87 9.31
N THR A 38 -11.38 11.70 8.28
CA THR A 38 -12.31 12.80 7.96
C THR A 38 -13.64 12.33 7.37
N GLY A 39 -13.73 11.08 6.93
CA GLY A 39 -14.88 10.52 6.20
C GLY A 39 -14.96 10.91 4.71
N ILE A 40 -14.07 11.80 4.21
CA ILE A 40 -14.14 12.27 2.82
C ILE A 40 -13.70 11.20 1.80
N LEU A 41 -13.02 10.13 2.24
CA LEU A 41 -12.61 9.00 1.41
C LEU A 41 -13.66 7.90 1.28
N ALA A 42 -14.77 7.94 2.00
CA ALA A 42 -15.80 6.92 1.93
C ALA A 42 -16.29 6.72 0.48
N GLY A 43 -16.23 5.48 0.00
CA GLY A 43 -16.56 5.09 -1.37
C GLY A 43 -15.58 5.58 -2.45
N LYS A 44 -14.48 6.25 -2.10
CA LYS A 44 -13.50 6.77 -3.06
C LYS A 44 -12.23 5.92 -3.13
N THR A 45 -11.52 6.11 -4.22
CA THR A 45 -10.23 5.48 -4.47
C THR A 45 -9.12 6.18 -3.67
N CYS A 46 -8.27 5.39 -3.04
CA CYS A 46 -7.15 5.87 -2.25
C CYS A 46 -5.92 4.97 -2.44
N SER A 47 -4.73 5.54 -2.35
CA SER A 47 -3.47 4.82 -2.19
C SER A 47 -2.85 5.14 -0.83
N THR A 48 -2.14 4.18 -0.27
CA THR A 48 -1.34 4.33 0.96
C THR A 48 -0.03 3.58 0.80
N HIS A 49 0.89 3.73 1.73
CA HIS A 49 2.11 2.92 1.72
C HIS A 49 1.77 1.42 1.76
N TRP A 50 2.35 0.62 0.86
CA TRP A 50 2.04 -0.82 0.72
C TRP A 50 2.12 -1.59 2.05
N ALA A 51 3.11 -1.25 2.92
CA ALA A 51 3.29 -1.92 4.21
C ALA A 51 2.15 -1.65 5.21
N LEU A 52 1.32 -0.63 4.97
CA LEU A 52 0.21 -0.22 5.83
C LEU A 52 -1.16 -0.63 5.26
N SER A 53 -1.18 -1.26 4.09
CA SER A 53 -2.41 -1.56 3.34
C SER A 53 -3.38 -2.46 4.11
N GLU A 54 -2.90 -3.45 4.85
CA GLU A 54 -3.76 -4.33 5.65
C GLU A 54 -4.45 -3.57 6.78
N SER A 55 -3.68 -2.84 7.59
CA SER A 55 -4.23 -2.03 8.68
C SER A 55 -5.19 -0.95 8.16
N PHE A 56 -4.92 -0.40 6.96
CA PHE A 56 -5.83 0.57 6.35
C PHE A 56 -7.17 -0.08 5.97
N ARG A 57 -7.16 -1.25 5.33
CA ARG A 57 -8.39 -1.97 4.96
C ARG A 57 -9.21 -2.40 6.17
N GLU A 58 -8.54 -2.79 7.25
CA GLU A 58 -9.22 -3.16 8.51
C GLU A 58 -9.93 -1.97 9.16
N LEU A 59 -9.30 -0.78 9.14
CA LEU A 59 -9.85 0.41 9.78
C LEU A 59 -10.86 1.17 8.90
N TYR A 60 -10.70 1.11 7.57
CA TYR A 60 -11.50 1.87 6.61
C TYR A 60 -11.99 0.97 5.46
N PRO A 61 -12.86 -0.03 5.75
CA PRO A 61 -13.30 -1.01 4.75
C PRO A 61 -14.19 -0.42 3.65
N ASP A 62 -14.72 0.77 3.85
CA ASP A 62 -15.55 1.52 2.90
C ASP A 62 -14.73 2.33 1.89
N VAL A 63 -13.39 2.37 2.01
CA VAL A 63 -12.49 3.04 1.09
C VAL A 63 -11.98 2.05 0.05
N ASN A 64 -12.02 2.42 -1.24
CA ASN A 64 -11.48 1.60 -2.33
C ASN A 64 -9.95 1.73 -2.39
N LEU A 65 -9.24 0.95 -1.56
CA LEU A 65 -7.78 1.02 -1.47
C LEU A 65 -7.10 0.33 -2.66
N GLN A 66 -6.38 1.10 -3.47
CA GLN A 66 -5.53 0.67 -4.59
C GLN A 66 -4.07 0.58 -4.17
N THR A 67 -3.66 -0.57 -3.61
CA THR A 67 -2.31 -0.78 -3.05
C THR A 67 -1.20 -0.76 -4.07
N ASP A 68 -1.49 -1.07 -5.32
CA ASP A 68 -0.47 -1.16 -6.37
C ASP A 68 -0.19 0.18 -7.03
N GLN A 69 -1.15 1.10 -6.96
CA GLN A 69 -1.00 2.42 -7.56
C GLN A 69 -0.14 3.34 -6.71
N LEU A 70 0.75 4.06 -7.38
CA LEU A 70 1.60 5.04 -6.74
C LEU A 70 0.81 6.28 -6.35
N ILE A 71 -0.08 6.76 -7.22
CA ILE A 71 -0.90 7.95 -7.05
C ILE A 71 -2.34 7.62 -7.41
N THR A 72 -3.29 8.15 -6.65
CA THR A 72 -4.71 8.20 -7.02
C THR A 72 -5.18 9.65 -7.07
N ASP A 73 -6.08 9.96 -7.99
CA ASP A 73 -6.71 11.26 -8.18
C ASP A 73 -8.21 11.07 -8.35
N GLU A 74 -8.97 11.49 -7.38
CA GLU A 74 -10.42 11.40 -7.43
C GLU A 74 -11.08 12.57 -6.69
N ASN A 75 -11.88 13.35 -7.43
CA ASN A 75 -12.69 14.45 -6.88
C ASN A 75 -11.90 15.49 -6.06
N GLY A 76 -10.71 15.89 -6.56
CA GLY A 76 -9.84 16.84 -5.85
C GLY A 76 -9.14 16.26 -4.63
N ILE A 77 -9.06 14.94 -4.54
CA ILE A 77 -8.30 14.23 -3.53
C ILE A 77 -7.19 13.45 -4.23
N TYR A 78 -5.97 13.73 -3.83
CA TYR A 78 -4.76 13.10 -4.34
C TYR A 78 -4.14 12.28 -3.23
N THR A 79 -3.88 11.00 -3.44
CA THR A 79 -3.18 10.18 -2.47
C THR A 79 -1.99 9.48 -3.10
N ASN A 80 -1.00 9.15 -2.28
CA ASN A 80 0.25 8.59 -2.77
C ASN A 80 0.76 7.48 -1.85
N GLY A 81 1.35 6.44 -2.46
CA GLY A 81 1.67 5.20 -1.78
C GLY A 81 2.98 5.18 -1.00
N GLY A 82 4.08 5.64 -1.47
CA GLY A 82 5.38 5.45 -0.84
C GLY A 82 6.04 6.72 -0.30
N ALA A 83 7.04 6.58 0.58
CA ALA A 83 7.71 7.73 1.16
C ALA A 83 8.38 8.61 0.09
N TYR A 84 9.28 8.05 -0.71
CA TYR A 84 9.96 8.78 -1.80
C TYR A 84 9.03 9.14 -2.97
N SER A 85 7.92 8.47 -3.11
CA SER A 85 6.97 8.76 -4.17
C SER A 85 6.19 10.06 -3.99
N PHE A 86 6.36 10.78 -2.86
CA PHE A 86 5.83 12.13 -2.74
C PHE A 86 6.35 13.07 -3.85
N LEU A 87 7.57 12.84 -4.35
CA LEU A 87 8.14 13.59 -5.47
C LEU A 87 7.33 13.38 -6.76
N HIS A 88 6.86 12.14 -7.01
CA HIS A 88 5.98 11.84 -8.14
C HIS A 88 4.63 12.54 -8.00
N LEU A 89 4.08 12.55 -6.79
CA LEU A 89 2.84 13.30 -6.52
C LEU A 89 3.03 14.80 -6.78
N LEU A 90 4.14 15.38 -6.34
CA LEU A 90 4.45 16.79 -6.63
C LEU A 90 4.57 17.05 -8.12
N MET A 91 5.27 16.21 -8.87
CA MET A 91 5.39 16.33 -10.33
C MET A 91 4.03 16.18 -11.02
N TYR A 92 3.21 15.23 -10.55
CA TYR A 92 1.84 15.07 -11.03
C TYR A 92 1.00 16.34 -10.81
N LEU A 93 1.09 16.97 -9.64
CA LEU A 93 0.38 18.21 -9.34
C LEU A 93 0.91 19.40 -10.16
N VAL A 94 2.23 19.46 -10.40
CA VAL A 94 2.81 20.48 -11.29
C VAL A 94 2.30 20.29 -12.73
N ASP A 95 2.28 19.07 -13.23
CA ASP A 95 1.74 18.75 -14.56
C ASP A 95 0.25 19.17 -14.66
N LYS A 96 -0.54 18.82 -13.65
CA LYS A 96 -1.98 19.10 -13.61
C LYS A 96 -2.32 20.58 -13.49
N PHE A 97 -1.62 21.33 -12.64
CA PHE A 97 -1.98 22.72 -12.31
C PHE A 97 -1.20 23.79 -13.06
N TYR A 98 -0.08 23.41 -13.68
CA TYR A 98 0.72 24.29 -14.52
C TYR A 98 0.73 23.78 -15.95
N ASP A 99 1.71 22.95 -16.29
CA ASP A 99 1.82 22.32 -17.61
C ASP A 99 2.88 21.20 -17.60
N HIS A 100 2.80 20.34 -18.61
CA HIS A 100 3.71 19.20 -18.79
C HIS A 100 5.18 19.60 -18.96
N SER A 101 5.44 20.69 -19.66
CA SER A 101 6.82 21.19 -19.88
C SER A 101 7.49 21.58 -18.57
N THR A 102 6.75 22.26 -17.70
CA THR A 102 7.20 22.63 -16.35
C THR A 102 7.46 21.40 -15.49
N ALA A 103 6.57 20.42 -15.52
CA ALA A 103 6.76 19.16 -14.78
C ALA A 103 8.01 18.41 -15.24
N ILE A 104 8.23 18.29 -16.55
CA ILE A 104 9.46 17.69 -17.14
C ILE A 104 10.71 18.48 -16.76
N HIS A 105 10.65 19.81 -16.77
CA HIS A 105 11.79 20.64 -16.36
C HIS A 105 12.15 20.41 -14.89
N CYS A 106 11.16 20.41 -14.00
CA CYS A 106 11.34 20.10 -12.58
C CYS A 106 11.91 18.70 -12.38
N ALA A 107 11.34 17.69 -13.06
CA ALA A 107 11.82 16.32 -12.96
C ALA A 107 13.29 16.18 -13.35
N LYS A 108 13.70 16.81 -14.45
CA LYS A 108 15.10 16.81 -14.88
C LYS A 108 16.02 17.55 -13.91
N TYR A 109 15.58 18.70 -13.42
CA TYR A 109 16.37 19.50 -12.48
C TYR A 109 16.60 18.78 -11.15
N PHE A 110 15.56 18.10 -10.64
CA PHE A 110 15.63 17.34 -9.38
C PHE A 110 16.01 15.86 -9.56
N GLN A 111 16.30 15.42 -10.80
CA GLN A 111 16.67 14.04 -11.13
C GLN A 111 15.60 13.02 -10.69
N ILE A 112 14.33 13.36 -10.91
CA ILE A 112 13.19 12.50 -10.60
C ILE A 112 12.84 11.68 -11.83
N ASP A 113 12.78 10.36 -11.69
CA ASP A 113 12.30 9.46 -12.72
C ASP A 113 10.76 9.50 -12.74
N LEU A 114 10.16 9.88 -13.88
CA LEU A 114 8.71 10.01 -14.04
C LEU A 114 8.03 8.73 -14.54
N ASP A 115 8.78 7.75 -14.99
CA ASP A 115 8.21 6.53 -15.60
C ASP A 115 7.57 5.60 -14.58
N ARG A 116 7.73 5.89 -13.30
CA ARG A 116 7.24 5.07 -12.21
C ARG A 116 5.78 5.39 -11.86
N ASN A 117 4.87 4.45 -12.16
CA ASN A 117 3.44 4.57 -11.86
C ASN A 117 2.93 3.59 -10.80
N LEU A 118 3.75 2.60 -10.40
CA LEU A 118 3.37 1.55 -9.47
C LEU A 118 4.30 1.51 -8.25
N GLN A 119 3.75 1.07 -7.12
CA GLN A 119 4.55 0.74 -5.94
C GLN A 119 4.68 -0.78 -5.70
N ALA A 120 4.02 -1.61 -6.51
CA ALA A 120 4.04 -3.07 -6.36
C ALA A 120 5.45 -3.67 -6.36
N GLU A 121 6.38 -3.11 -7.16
CA GLU A 121 7.78 -3.54 -7.24
C GLU A 121 8.54 -3.42 -5.90
N PHE A 122 8.07 -2.57 -5.00
CA PHE A 122 8.67 -2.34 -3.68
C PHE A 122 7.95 -3.08 -2.57
N SER A 123 6.84 -3.75 -2.88
CA SER A 123 6.12 -4.54 -1.90
C SER A 123 6.91 -5.82 -1.59
N ILE A 124 7.18 -6.03 -0.30
CA ILE A 124 7.76 -7.29 0.14
C ILE A 124 6.63 -8.32 0.17
N PHE A 125 6.70 -9.31 -0.70
CA PHE A 125 5.78 -10.42 -0.67
C PHE A 125 5.95 -11.19 0.65
N LYS A 126 4.98 -11.05 1.55
CA LYS A 126 5.00 -11.73 2.86
C LYS A 126 4.37 -13.12 2.81
N GLY A 127 3.98 -13.60 1.65
CA GLY A 127 3.19 -14.83 1.47
C GLY A 127 1.77 -14.69 2.03
N HIS A 128 0.89 -15.56 1.64
CA HIS A 128 -0.44 -15.66 2.26
C HIS A 128 -0.30 -16.43 3.57
N LYS A 129 -0.08 -15.72 4.71
CA LYS A 129 0.10 -16.34 6.04
C LYS A 129 -1.15 -16.26 6.92
N LYS A 130 -2.23 -15.68 6.43
CA LYS A 130 -3.51 -15.59 7.15
C LYS A 130 -4.34 -16.86 6.96
N HIS A 131 -3.78 -18.00 7.38
CA HIS A 131 -4.48 -19.28 7.39
C HIS A 131 -4.13 -20.08 8.65
N ASN A 132 -4.96 -21.06 9.02
CA ASN A 132 -4.80 -21.85 10.23
C ASN A 132 -4.05 -23.18 10.02
N ASP A 133 -3.37 -23.35 8.89
CA ASP A 133 -2.61 -24.56 8.60
C ASP A 133 -1.17 -24.44 9.12
N ASN A 134 -0.96 -24.86 10.37
CA ASN A 134 0.34 -24.74 11.03
C ASN A 134 1.50 -25.41 10.28
N ALA A 135 1.26 -26.55 9.65
CA ALA A 135 2.30 -27.25 8.89
C ALA A 135 2.70 -26.46 7.62
N ILE A 136 1.74 -25.82 6.97
CA ILE A 136 2.03 -24.95 5.83
C ILE A 136 2.71 -23.66 6.28
N LEU A 137 2.33 -23.07 7.43
CA LEU A 137 3.06 -21.93 8.00
C LEU A 137 4.53 -22.28 8.30
N MET A 138 4.80 -23.45 8.84
CA MET A 138 6.17 -23.94 9.06
C MET A 138 6.93 -24.12 7.73
N ALA A 139 6.26 -24.67 6.72
CA ALA A 139 6.83 -24.81 5.38
C ALA A 139 7.18 -23.46 4.76
N GLN A 140 6.27 -22.49 4.82
CA GLN A 140 6.51 -21.13 4.31
C GLN A 140 7.70 -20.47 5.00
N LYS A 141 7.78 -20.56 6.35
CA LYS A 141 8.91 -20.06 7.11
C LYS A 141 10.23 -20.72 6.68
N TYR A 142 10.25 -22.04 6.56
CA TYR A 142 11.43 -22.76 6.11
C TYR A 142 11.88 -22.35 4.70
N LEU A 143 10.94 -22.19 3.77
CA LEU A 143 11.23 -21.75 2.41
C LEU A 143 11.80 -20.32 2.40
N GLU A 144 11.26 -19.41 3.19
CA GLU A 144 11.75 -18.05 3.31
C GLU A 144 13.15 -17.93 3.94
N GLU A 145 13.45 -18.80 4.90
CA GLU A 145 14.76 -18.82 5.55
C GLU A 145 15.86 -19.50 4.71
N ASN A 146 15.45 -20.35 3.74
CA ASN A 146 16.37 -21.18 2.99
C ASN A 146 16.30 -20.97 1.46
N TYR A 147 15.65 -19.92 0.96
CA TYR A 147 15.42 -19.70 -0.48
C TYR A 147 16.70 -19.65 -1.32
N GLN A 148 17.85 -19.34 -0.73
CA GLN A 148 19.15 -19.35 -1.40
C GLN A 148 19.73 -20.77 -1.59
N ASN A 149 19.16 -21.77 -0.94
CA ASN A 149 19.62 -23.15 -0.97
C ASN A 149 18.76 -23.98 -1.92
N LYS A 150 19.32 -25.11 -2.40
CA LYS A 150 18.53 -26.09 -3.14
C LYS A 150 17.56 -26.79 -2.18
N ILE A 151 16.27 -26.49 -2.29
CA ILE A 151 15.23 -27.06 -1.44
C ILE A 151 14.59 -28.26 -2.13
N SER A 152 14.50 -29.40 -1.44
CA SER A 152 13.68 -30.54 -1.85
C SER A 152 12.32 -30.47 -1.17
N ILE A 153 11.28 -30.33 -1.96
CA ILE A 153 9.89 -30.31 -1.44
C ILE A 153 9.48 -31.69 -0.92
N GLU A 154 10.01 -32.76 -1.48
CA GLU A 154 9.83 -34.14 -0.98
C GLU A 154 10.34 -34.25 0.45
N LYS A 155 11.57 -33.77 0.70
CA LYS A 155 12.16 -33.78 2.04
C LYS A 155 11.36 -32.86 2.99
N LEU A 156 11.03 -31.64 2.59
CA LEU A 156 10.26 -30.70 3.40
C LEU A 156 8.89 -31.28 3.80
N SER A 157 8.17 -31.88 2.86
CA SER A 157 6.88 -32.52 3.15
C SER A 157 7.03 -33.71 4.12
N SER A 158 8.09 -34.51 3.96
CA SER A 158 8.41 -35.64 4.86
C SER A 158 8.75 -35.16 6.28
N ASP A 159 9.58 -34.12 6.40
CA ASP A 159 9.98 -33.51 7.69
C ASP A 159 8.75 -32.95 8.44
N LEU A 160 7.74 -32.50 7.73
CA LEU A 160 6.45 -32.05 8.27
C LEU A 160 5.45 -33.21 8.49
N SER A 161 5.87 -34.47 8.27
CA SER A 161 5.02 -35.66 8.38
C SER A 161 3.77 -35.60 7.47
N ILE A 162 3.91 -34.98 6.29
CA ILE A 162 2.83 -34.85 5.30
C ILE A 162 3.28 -35.52 4.01
N GLY A 163 2.43 -36.42 3.45
CA GLY A 163 2.68 -36.97 2.13
C GLY A 163 2.68 -35.87 1.05
N ARG A 164 3.61 -35.96 0.07
CA ARG A 164 3.86 -34.95 -0.97
C ARG A 164 2.57 -34.40 -1.62
N ARG A 165 1.70 -35.31 -2.11
CA ARG A 165 0.45 -34.88 -2.76
C ARG A 165 -0.49 -34.11 -1.85
N ASN A 166 -0.53 -34.47 -0.57
CA ASN A 166 -1.32 -33.76 0.42
C ASN A 166 -0.71 -32.39 0.77
N PHE A 167 0.63 -32.33 0.82
CA PHE A 167 1.36 -31.08 1.00
C PHE A 167 1.04 -30.10 -0.13
N ASP A 168 1.18 -30.48 -1.39
CA ASP A 168 0.91 -29.64 -2.55
C ASP A 168 -0.54 -29.08 -2.51
N ARG A 169 -1.51 -29.96 -2.26
CA ARG A 169 -2.92 -29.55 -2.16
C ARG A 169 -3.17 -28.53 -1.02
N ARG A 170 -2.56 -28.77 0.16
CA ARG A 170 -2.70 -27.87 1.32
C ARG A 170 -2.00 -26.55 1.09
N PHE A 171 -0.80 -26.59 0.47
CA PHE A 171 -0.03 -25.39 0.15
C PHE A 171 -0.80 -24.49 -0.82
N ILE A 172 -1.29 -25.04 -1.94
CA ILE A 172 -2.10 -24.28 -2.92
C ILE A 172 -3.38 -23.72 -2.28
N LYS A 173 -4.00 -24.47 -1.36
CA LYS A 173 -5.22 -23.99 -0.69
C LYS A 173 -4.94 -22.85 0.30
N ALA A 174 -3.76 -22.85 0.90
CA ALA A 174 -3.39 -21.91 1.96
C ALA A 174 -2.72 -20.63 1.41
N THR A 175 -2.09 -20.72 0.23
CA THR A 175 -1.34 -19.63 -0.41
C THR A 175 -1.95 -19.21 -1.74
#